data_93031a2f9f734d7d16c6a44b3ae4a412
#
_entry.id   93031a2f9f734d7d16c6a44b3ae4a412
#
_cell.length_a   1.000
_cell.length_b   1.000
_cell.length_c   1.000
_cell.angle_alpha   90.00
_cell.angle_beta   90.00
_cell.angle_gamma   90.00
#
_symmetry.space_group_name_H-M   'P 1'
#
loop_
_entity.id
_entity.type
_entity.pdbx_description
1 polymer ?
#
loop_
_entity_poly.entity_id
_entity_poly.type
_entity_poly.pdbx_seq_one_letter_code
_entity_poly.pdbx_strand_id
1 'polypeptide(L)'
;MITPIKKENATDQIYMQLLDMIFTGSWSAGSKIPSEAELSKQFGVSRVPVREALQRLNAMGIITSQQGRGAFVNAAPSSDILSVYLAMLGNKDFELKDLLEYRMLVEPYCAKYMAANGTEDFFQNLLQYCPNPDGPDYNESRVFQLDVHFHNQIVSGVNNSIIRLIQQYSSSVMERHVSYFADIHKDPLRIAREHYGIYSAMRNRNTAPVSYTHLRAHETLRHL
;
A
#
# COMPACT_ATOMS: atom_id res chain seq x y z
N MET A 1 -45.70 -12.48 7.79
CA MET A 1 -44.46 -12.27 8.55
C MET A 1 -44.05 -10.81 8.40
N ILE A 2 -43.81 -10.11 9.50
CA ILE A 2 -43.32 -8.72 9.45
C ILE A 2 -41.81 -8.77 9.25
N THR A 3 -41.28 -8.20 8.15
CA THR A 3 -39.85 -8.12 7.92
C THR A 3 -39.31 -6.90 8.69
N PRO A 4 -38.26 -7.04 9.53
CA PRO A 4 -37.70 -5.92 10.25
C PRO A 4 -37.13 -4.88 9.25
N ILE A 5 -37.53 -3.62 9.42
CA ILE A 5 -36.95 -2.51 8.63
C ILE A 5 -35.52 -2.31 9.13
N LYS A 6 -34.51 -2.45 8.27
CA LYS A 6 -33.14 -2.01 8.56
C LYS A 6 -33.18 -0.48 8.72
N LYS A 7 -33.17 -0.03 9.96
CA LYS A 7 -32.93 1.38 10.27
C LYS A 7 -31.48 1.66 9.87
N GLU A 8 -31.26 2.49 8.86
CA GLU A 8 -29.90 2.95 8.54
C GLU A 8 -29.30 3.54 9.81
N ASN A 9 -28.15 3.04 10.21
CA ASN A 9 -27.53 3.43 11.46
C ASN A 9 -27.05 4.88 11.34
N ALA A 10 -27.59 5.79 12.14
CA ALA A 10 -27.17 7.21 12.15
C ALA A 10 -25.67 7.36 12.34
N THR A 11 -25.03 6.49 13.10
CA THR A 11 -23.57 6.45 13.28
C THR A 11 -22.84 6.22 11.94
N ASP A 12 -23.34 5.31 11.10
CA ASP A 12 -22.70 5.01 9.80
C ASP A 12 -22.85 6.18 8.84
N GLN A 13 -24.01 6.82 8.79
CA GLN A 13 -24.25 8.01 7.95
C GLN A 13 -23.34 9.18 8.38
N ILE A 14 -23.25 9.45 9.68
CA ILE A 14 -22.35 10.48 10.22
C ILE A 14 -20.90 10.14 9.87
N TYR A 15 -20.47 8.91 10.12
CA TYR A 15 -19.12 8.45 9.82
C TYR A 15 -18.75 8.67 8.35
N MET A 16 -19.64 8.30 7.41
CA MET A 16 -19.39 8.51 5.98
C MET A 16 -19.33 9.99 5.60
N GLN A 17 -20.19 10.86 6.15
CA GLN A 17 -20.15 12.29 5.87
C GLN A 17 -18.88 12.94 6.44
N LEU A 18 -18.45 12.57 7.65
CA LEU A 18 -17.21 13.07 8.23
C LEU A 18 -15.98 12.62 7.40
N LEU A 19 -15.98 11.37 6.92
CA LEU A 19 -14.96 10.87 5.99
C LEU A 19 -14.92 11.70 4.70
N ASP A 20 -16.07 11.96 4.10
CA ASP A 20 -16.17 12.73 2.86
C ASP A 20 -15.59 14.14 3.03
N MET A 21 -15.91 14.81 4.14
CA MET A 21 -15.37 16.14 4.44
C MET A 21 -13.84 16.14 4.59
N ILE A 22 -13.26 15.06 5.09
CA ILE A 22 -11.80 14.93 5.21
C ILE A 22 -11.18 14.60 3.84
N PHE A 23 -11.75 13.64 3.10
CA PHE A 23 -11.18 13.22 1.81
C PHE A 23 -11.36 14.25 0.69
N THR A 24 -12.43 15.03 0.71
CA THR A 24 -12.62 16.17 -0.24
C THR A 24 -11.75 17.38 0.11
N GLY A 25 -11.05 17.35 1.24
CA GLY A 25 -10.21 18.46 1.70
C GLY A 25 -10.99 19.61 2.35
N SER A 26 -12.31 19.46 2.54
CA SER A 26 -13.12 20.44 3.29
C SER A 26 -12.59 20.64 4.71
N TRP A 27 -12.07 19.57 5.30
CA TRP A 27 -11.24 19.60 6.51
C TRP A 27 -9.83 19.18 6.16
N SER A 28 -8.91 20.14 6.08
CA SER A 28 -7.51 19.86 5.74
C SER A 28 -6.77 19.17 6.89
N ALA A 29 -5.65 18.54 6.56
CA ALA A 29 -4.73 17.95 7.53
C ALA A 29 -4.33 19.00 8.59
N GLY A 30 -4.36 18.59 9.86
CA GLY A 30 -4.11 19.45 11.02
C GLY A 30 -5.28 20.34 11.43
N SER A 31 -6.37 20.41 10.66
CA SER A 31 -7.54 21.19 11.04
C SER A 31 -8.26 20.59 12.23
N LYS A 32 -8.82 21.44 13.06
CA LYS A 32 -9.64 21.06 14.21
C LYS A 32 -11.04 20.67 13.74
N ILE A 33 -11.51 19.52 14.18
CA ILE A 33 -12.88 19.03 13.94
C ILE A 33 -13.82 19.72 14.93
N PRO A 34 -15.05 20.08 14.51
CA PRO A 34 -16.06 20.60 15.43
C PRO A 34 -16.34 19.64 16.59
N SER A 35 -16.69 20.17 17.75
CA SER A 35 -16.97 19.37 18.94
C SER A 35 -18.17 18.42 18.74
N GLU A 36 -18.24 17.37 19.55
CA GLU A 36 -19.42 16.46 19.56
C GLU A 36 -20.76 17.22 19.69
N ALA A 37 -20.77 18.31 20.46
CA ALA A 37 -21.96 19.13 20.65
C ALA A 37 -22.35 19.90 19.38
N GLU A 38 -21.36 20.48 18.70
CA GLU A 38 -21.57 21.19 17.44
C GLU A 38 -22.00 20.25 16.33
N LEU A 39 -21.33 19.11 16.18
CA LEU A 39 -21.70 18.08 15.19
C LEU A 39 -23.09 17.50 15.46
N SER A 40 -23.43 17.24 16.73
CA SER A 40 -24.77 16.77 17.15
C SER A 40 -25.85 17.76 16.72
N LYS A 41 -25.60 19.06 16.88
CA LYS A 41 -26.51 20.11 16.42
C LYS A 41 -26.59 20.19 14.90
N GLN A 42 -25.47 20.07 14.19
CA GLN A 42 -25.42 20.15 12.73
C GLN A 42 -26.13 18.94 12.08
N PHE A 43 -25.92 17.74 12.60
CA PHE A 43 -26.54 16.52 12.12
C PHE A 43 -28.00 16.30 12.62
N GLY A 44 -28.46 17.12 13.59
CA GLY A 44 -29.80 16.97 14.16
C GLY A 44 -30.01 15.67 14.94
N VAL A 45 -28.96 15.13 15.57
CA VAL A 45 -28.97 13.84 16.30
C VAL A 45 -28.48 14.03 17.74
N SER A 46 -28.61 12.99 18.56
CA SER A 46 -28.00 12.95 19.90
C SER A 46 -26.47 12.84 19.80
N ARG A 47 -25.74 13.11 20.89
CA ARG A 47 -24.27 13.04 20.94
C ARG A 47 -23.71 11.61 20.80
N VAL A 48 -24.51 10.59 21.10
CA VAL A 48 -24.04 9.20 21.10
C VAL A 48 -23.55 8.74 19.72
N PRO A 49 -24.35 8.81 18.63
CA PRO A 49 -23.90 8.38 17.31
C PRO A 49 -22.74 9.24 16.76
N VAL A 50 -22.67 10.52 17.14
CA VAL A 50 -21.54 11.39 16.77
C VAL A 50 -20.25 10.93 17.45
N ARG A 51 -20.31 10.64 18.74
CA ARG A 51 -19.17 10.12 19.50
C ARG A 51 -18.66 8.79 18.95
N GLU A 52 -19.57 7.88 18.65
CA GLU A 52 -19.22 6.57 18.05
C GLU A 52 -18.55 6.76 16.70
N ALA A 53 -19.06 7.63 15.83
CA ALA A 53 -18.44 7.94 14.54
C ALA A 53 -17.04 8.53 14.71
N LEU A 54 -16.85 9.49 15.62
CA LEU A 54 -15.54 10.09 15.92
C LEU A 54 -14.58 9.07 16.54
N GLN A 55 -15.04 8.17 17.41
CA GLN A 55 -14.23 7.09 17.97
C GLN A 55 -13.75 6.14 16.87
N ARG A 56 -14.61 5.81 15.90
CA ARG A 56 -14.20 4.99 14.73
C ARG A 56 -13.13 5.70 13.90
N LEU A 57 -13.29 6.99 13.58
CA LEU A 57 -12.28 7.78 12.87
C LEU A 57 -10.96 7.85 13.64
N ASN A 58 -11.03 8.01 14.97
CA ASN A 58 -9.85 8.03 15.82
C ASN A 58 -9.16 6.66 15.89
N ALA A 59 -9.92 5.57 16.01
CA ALA A 59 -9.39 4.21 16.00
C ALA A 59 -8.71 3.86 14.67
N MET A 60 -9.20 4.42 13.57
CA MET A 60 -8.57 4.31 12.24
C MET A 60 -7.44 5.31 12.03
N GLY A 61 -7.08 6.13 13.04
CA GLY A 61 -6.02 7.13 12.95
C GLY A 61 -6.26 8.22 11.89
N ILE A 62 -7.48 8.36 11.39
CA ILE A 62 -7.87 9.44 10.47
C ILE A 62 -7.89 10.77 11.20
N ILE A 63 -8.24 10.73 12.46
CA ILE A 63 -8.21 11.87 13.40
C ILE A 63 -7.45 11.48 14.66
N THR A 64 -6.98 12.49 15.39
CA THR A 64 -6.40 12.31 16.73
C THR A 64 -7.15 13.16 17.72
N SER A 65 -7.68 12.51 18.78
CA SER A 65 -8.33 13.21 19.90
C SER A 65 -7.31 13.61 20.95
N GLN A 66 -7.29 14.90 21.30
CA GLN A 66 -6.42 15.46 22.34
C GLN A 66 -7.29 15.94 23.51
N GLN A 67 -6.98 15.44 24.71
CA GLN A 67 -7.74 15.81 25.92
C GLN A 67 -7.76 17.33 26.14
N GLY A 68 -8.94 17.90 26.30
CA GLY A 68 -9.16 19.33 26.50
C GLY A 68 -8.97 20.22 25.26
N ARG A 69 -8.43 19.70 24.16
CA ARG A 69 -8.17 20.46 22.92
C ARG A 69 -9.12 20.12 21.78
N GLY A 70 -9.72 18.93 21.79
CA GLY A 70 -10.63 18.43 20.76
C GLY A 70 -9.98 17.42 19.82
N ALA A 71 -10.60 17.15 18.68
CA ALA A 71 -10.12 16.25 17.66
C ALA A 71 -9.54 17.03 16.47
N PHE A 72 -8.51 16.45 15.83
CA PHE A 72 -7.78 17.05 14.71
C PHE A 72 -7.61 16.02 13.60
N VAL A 73 -7.68 16.48 12.35
CA VAL A 73 -7.43 15.64 11.16
C VAL A 73 -5.93 15.33 11.08
N ASN A 74 -5.57 14.07 10.91
CA ASN A 74 -4.17 13.67 10.76
C ASN A 74 -3.62 14.04 9.38
N ALA A 75 -2.31 14.28 9.28
CA ALA A 75 -1.66 14.76 8.06
C ALA A 75 -1.62 13.72 6.92
N ALA A 76 -1.67 12.45 7.25
CA ALA A 76 -1.90 11.34 6.32
C ALA A 76 -2.46 10.17 7.14
N PRO A 77 -3.32 9.34 6.55
CA PRO A 77 -3.57 8.02 7.10
C PRO A 77 -2.21 7.30 7.15
N SER A 78 -1.84 6.73 8.32
CA SER A 78 -0.67 5.86 8.38
C SER A 78 -0.86 4.67 7.42
N SER A 79 0.24 4.08 6.93
CA SER A 79 0.18 2.83 6.14
C SER A 79 -0.64 1.74 6.84
N ASP A 80 -0.69 1.79 8.18
CA ASP A 80 -1.49 0.90 9.01
C ASP A 80 -3.00 1.04 8.79
N ILE A 81 -3.49 2.25 8.43
CA ILE A 81 -4.91 2.47 8.18
C ILE A 81 -5.35 1.87 6.86
N LEU A 82 -4.53 1.98 5.82
CA LEU A 82 -4.84 1.31 4.57
C LEU A 82 -4.87 -0.20 4.77
N SER A 83 -3.92 -0.77 5.53
CA SER A 83 -3.90 -2.20 5.86
C SER A 83 -5.12 -2.62 6.69
N VAL A 84 -5.55 -1.80 7.65
CA VAL A 84 -6.80 -2.05 8.40
C VAL A 84 -8.02 -1.92 7.49
N TYR A 85 -8.07 -0.88 6.63
CA TYR A 85 -9.18 -0.68 5.70
C TYR A 85 -9.27 -1.80 4.66
N LEU A 86 -8.16 -2.19 4.08
CA LEU A 86 -8.11 -3.33 3.16
C LEU A 86 -8.40 -4.66 3.86
N ALA A 87 -7.97 -4.85 5.11
CA ALA A 87 -8.36 -6.00 5.93
C ALA A 87 -9.85 -5.99 6.28
N MET A 88 -10.47 -4.81 6.47
CA MET A 88 -11.92 -4.69 6.72
C MET A 88 -12.76 -4.89 5.45
N LEU A 89 -12.28 -4.43 4.29
CA LEU A 89 -12.88 -4.73 2.99
C LEU A 89 -12.70 -6.20 2.61
N GLY A 90 -11.57 -6.78 3.01
CA GLY A 90 -11.21 -8.17 2.80
C GLY A 90 -11.53 -9.06 4.00
N ASN A 91 -12.77 -9.03 4.49
CA ASN A 91 -13.25 -10.07 5.40
C ASN A 91 -13.42 -11.43 4.68
N LYS A 92 -12.81 -11.56 3.50
CA LYS A 92 -12.60 -12.76 2.70
C LYS A 92 -11.20 -12.63 2.10
N ASP A 93 -10.29 -13.33 2.69
CA ASP A 93 -9.07 -13.89 2.14
C ASP A 93 -8.58 -13.24 0.82
N PHE A 94 -7.83 -12.13 0.94
CA PHE A 94 -6.90 -11.80 -0.13
C PHE A 94 -5.87 -12.93 -0.16
N GLU A 95 -6.01 -13.82 -1.10
CA GLU A 95 -5.03 -14.86 -1.31
C GLU A 95 -3.73 -14.20 -1.76
N LEU A 96 -2.62 -14.75 -1.31
CA LEU A 96 -1.29 -14.31 -1.77
C LEU A 96 -1.21 -14.28 -3.30
N LYS A 97 -1.95 -15.16 -3.95
CA LYS A 97 -2.11 -15.23 -5.41
C LYS A 97 -2.66 -13.93 -6.00
N ASP A 98 -3.72 -13.35 -5.41
CA ASP A 98 -4.33 -12.10 -5.92
C ASP A 98 -3.33 -10.94 -5.87
N LEU A 99 -2.51 -10.91 -4.83
CA LEU A 99 -1.45 -9.93 -4.68
C LEU A 99 -0.35 -10.11 -5.74
N LEU A 100 0.04 -11.35 -6.02
CA LEU A 100 1.01 -11.65 -7.08
C LEU A 100 0.45 -11.29 -8.47
N GLU A 101 -0.83 -11.56 -8.73
CA GLU A 101 -1.49 -11.15 -9.98
C GLU A 101 -1.50 -9.62 -10.12
N TYR A 102 -1.83 -8.88 -9.04
CA TYR A 102 -1.72 -7.42 -9.02
C TYR A 102 -0.29 -6.95 -9.36
N ARG A 103 0.74 -7.53 -8.74
CA ARG A 103 2.14 -7.20 -8.99
C ARG A 103 2.50 -7.42 -10.46
N MET A 104 2.10 -8.55 -11.03
CA MET A 104 2.33 -8.88 -12.46
C MET A 104 1.73 -7.86 -13.43
N LEU A 105 0.63 -7.23 -13.07
CA LEU A 105 -0.02 -6.20 -13.90
C LEU A 105 0.66 -4.84 -13.74
N VAL A 106 1.01 -4.44 -12.51
CA VAL A 106 1.44 -3.07 -12.20
C VAL A 106 2.95 -2.88 -12.33
N GLU A 107 3.75 -3.84 -11.89
CA GLU A 107 5.20 -3.67 -11.85
C GLU A 107 5.84 -3.55 -13.23
N PRO A 108 5.44 -4.28 -14.28
CA PRO A 108 5.99 -4.08 -15.63
C PRO A 108 5.71 -2.70 -16.18
N TYR A 109 4.53 -2.14 -15.89
CA TYR A 109 4.20 -0.75 -16.25
C TYR A 109 5.12 0.23 -15.54
N CYS A 110 5.30 0.06 -14.22
CA CYS A 110 6.16 0.92 -13.42
C CYS A 110 7.62 0.83 -13.87
N ALA A 111 8.13 -0.36 -14.12
CA ALA A 111 9.49 -0.58 -14.58
C ALA A 111 9.74 0.07 -15.97
N LYS A 112 8.78 -0.07 -16.89
CA LYS A 112 8.84 0.61 -18.20
C LYS A 112 8.81 2.13 -18.05
N TYR A 113 7.94 2.66 -17.18
CA TYR A 113 7.89 4.09 -16.88
C TYR A 113 9.23 4.59 -16.31
N MET A 114 9.82 3.86 -15.35
CA MET A 114 11.09 4.23 -14.74
C MET A 114 12.26 4.04 -15.69
N ALA A 115 12.23 3.09 -16.60
CA ALA A 115 13.20 3.00 -17.68
C ALA A 115 13.24 4.28 -18.55
N ALA A 116 12.08 4.87 -18.83
CA ALA A 116 11.98 6.10 -19.62
C ALA A 116 12.31 7.37 -18.82
N ASN A 117 11.89 7.44 -17.56
CA ASN A 117 11.84 8.68 -16.77
C ASN A 117 12.73 8.68 -15.52
N GLY A 118 13.30 7.55 -15.11
CA GLY A 118 14.12 7.42 -13.90
C GLY A 118 15.37 8.30 -13.95
N THR A 119 15.67 8.93 -12.82
CA THR A 119 16.89 9.74 -12.63
C THR A 119 18.10 8.85 -12.32
N GLU A 120 19.30 9.43 -12.41
CA GLU A 120 20.52 8.75 -11.99
C GLU A 120 20.44 8.31 -10.52
N ASP A 121 19.97 9.20 -9.64
CA ASP A 121 19.79 8.92 -8.21
C ASP A 121 18.83 7.74 -7.97
N PHE A 122 17.76 7.65 -8.76
CA PHE A 122 16.86 6.51 -8.71
C PHE A 122 17.59 5.20 -9.02
N PHE A 123 18.41 5.17 -10.07
CA PHE A 123 19.13 3.95 -10.45
C PHE A 123 20.24 3.59 -9.46
N GLN A 124 20.92 4.57 -8.88
CA GLN A 124 21.90 4.33 -7.81
C GLN A 124 21.22 3.73 -6.56
N ASN A 125 20.04 4.25 -6.17
CA ASN A 125 19.28 3.71 -5.06
C ASN A 125 18.73 2.30 -5.36
N LEU A 126 18.27 2.05 -6.59
CA LEU A 126 17.75 0.74 -6.99
C LEU A 126 18.83 -0.35 -6.96
N LEU A 127 20.08 -0.02 -7.36
CA LEU A 127 21.20 -0.96 -7.38
C LEU A 127 21.50 -1.57 -6.00
N GLN A 128 21.20 -0.86 -4.90
CA GLN A 128 21.40 -1.37 -3.55
C GLN A 128 20.54 -2.61 -3.25
N TYR A 129 19.43 -2.76 -3.98
CA TYR A 129 18.48 -3.87 -3.81
C TYR A 129 18.64 -4.98 -4.86
N CYS A 130 19.48 -4.78 -5.85
CA CYS A 130 19.79 -5.77 -6.91
C CYS A 130 21.29 -5.78 -7.22
N PRO A 131 22.17 -6.14 -6.27
CA PRO A 131 23.60 -6.21 -6.51
C PRO A 131 23.91 -7.18 -7.64
N ASN A 132 24.99 -6.89 -8.39
CA ASN A 132 25.44 -7.78 -9.45
C ASN A 132 25.72 -9.18 -8.89
N PRO A 133 25.02 -10.24 -9.35
CA PRO A 133 25.18 -11.59 -8.83
C PRO A 133 26.57 -12.20 -9.07
N ASP A 134 27.33 -11.68 -10.03
CA ASP A 134 28.70 -12.08 -10.30
C ASP A 134 29.74 -11.12 -9.66
N GLY A 135 29.27 -10.17 -8.84
CA GLY A 135 30.08 -9.16 -8.16
C GLY A 135 30.39 -9.52 -6.69
N PRO A 136 31.30 -8.74 -6.06
CA PRO A 136 31.72 -8.99 -4.69
C PRO A 136 30.64 -8.70 -3.65
N ASP A 137 29.63 -7.90 -3.97
CA ASP A 137 28.55 -7.49 -3.06
C ASP A 137 27.38 -8.49 -3.04
N TYR A 138 27.42 -9.54 -3.86
CA TYR A 138 26.39 -10.57 -3.88
C TYR A 138 26.40 -11.38 -2.57
N ASN A 139 25.20 -11.47 -1.98
CA ASN A 139 24.99 -12.26 -0.76
C ASN A 139 23.66 -13.03 -0.87
N GLU A 140 23.78 -14.34 -1.06
CA GLU A 140 22.65 -15.25 -1.24
C GLU A 140 21.62 -15.17 -0.11
N SER A 141 22.06 -15.05 1.14
CA SER A 141 21.17 -15.02 2.30
C SER A 141 20.28 -13.76 2.37
N ARG A 142 20.61 -12.71 1.61
CA ARG A 142 19.88 -11.46 1.59
C ARG A 142 18.90 -11.32 0.41
N VAL A 143 18.97 -12.23 -0.57
CA VAL A 143 18.25 -12.08 -1.84
C VAL A 143 16.74 -11.88 -1.61
N PHE A 144 16.09 -12.69 -0.78
CA PHE A 144 14.65 -12.59 -0.55
C PHE A 144 14.23 -11.31 0.22
N GLN A 145 15.11 -10.79 1.07
CA GLN A 145 14.86 -9.50 1.74
C GLN A 145 14.98 -8.35 0.74
N LEU A 146 16.01 -8.41 -0.13
CA LEU A 146 16.24 -7.42 -1.17
C LEU A 146 15.15 -7.45 -2.24
N ASP A 147 14.56 -8.61 -2.52
CA ASP A 147 13.45 -8.78 -3.47
C ASP A 147 12.30 -7.80 -3.20
N VAL A 148 11.77 -7.81 -1.99
CA VAL A 148 10.65 -6.93 -1.62
C VAL A 148 11.02 -5.45 -1.79
N HIS A 149 12.23 -5.07 -1.37
CA HIS A 149 12.71 -3.70 -1.50
C HIS A 149 12.95 -3.29 -2.95
N PHE A 150 13.47 -4.19 -3.79
CA PHE A 150 13.68 -3.95 -5.21
C PHE A 150 12.36 -3.60 -5.92
N HIS A 151 11.36 -4.44 -5.77
CA HIS A 151 10.04 -4.23 -6.36
C HIS A 151 9.37 -2.96 -5.82
N ASN A 152 9.47 -2.72 -4.51
CA ASN A 152 8.93 -1.51 -3.89
C ASN A 152 9.58 -0.24 -4.44
N GLN A 153 10.91 -0.24 -4.64
CA GLN A 153 11.64 0.91 -5.17
C GLN A 153 11.21 1.26 -6.60
N ILE A 154 10.99 0.26 -7.45
CA ILE A 154 10.52 0.46 -8.83
C ILE A 154 9.14 1.13 -8.84
N VAL A 155 8.20 0.59 -8.06
CA VAL A 155 6.81 1.08 -8.05
C VAL A 155 6.72 2.46 -7.38
N SER A 156 7.49 2.70 -6.33
CA SER A 156 7.50 3.99 -5.62
C SER A 156 8.08 5.13 -6.46
N GLY A 157 8.90 4.83 -7.47
CA GLY A 157 9.45 5.80 -8.40
C GLY A 157 8.40 6.46 -9.31
N VAL A 158 7.24 5.82 -9.49
CA VAL A 158 6.19 6.34 -10.36
C VAL A 158 5.40 7.44 -9.64
N ASN A 159 5.16 8.56 -10.33
CA ASN A 159 4.37 9.68 -9.78
C ASN A 159 2.86 9.42 -9.87
N ASN A 160 2.39 8.34 -9.20
CA ASN A 160 0.98 8.00 -9.08
C ASN A 160 0.68 7.62 -7.63
N SER A 161 -0.09 8.45 -6.93
CA SER A 161 -0.39 8.28 -5.51
C SER A 161 -1.17 7.00 -5.21
N ILE A 162 -2.05 6.57 -6.11
CA ILE A 162 -2.85 5.34 -5.94
C ILE A 162 -1.95 4.11 -6.06
N ILE A 163 -1.08 4.07 -7.07
CA ILE A 163 -0.12 2.97 -7.23
C ILE A 163 0.77 2.87 -6.00
N ARG A 164 1.33 4.00 -5.52
CA ARG A 164 2.17 4.01 -4.31
C ARG A 164 1.43 3.54 -3.06
N LEU A 165 0.17 3.95 -2.91
CA LEU A 165 -0.66 3.57 -1.76
C LEU A 165 -0.89 2.05 -1.71
N ILE A 166 -1.29 1.46 -2.84
CA ILE A 166 -1.52 0.01 -2.92
C ILE A 166 -0.20 -0.75 -2.77
N GLN A 167 0.91 -0.21 -3.31
CA GLN A 167 2.23 -0.82 -3.15
C GLN A 167 2.71 -0.89 -1.71
N GLN A 168 2.47 0.13 -0.89
CA GLN A 168 2.82 0.11 0.54
C GLN A 168 2.13 -1.07 1.26
N TYR A 169 0.85 -1.30 0.97
CA TYR A 169 0.14 -2.46 1.48
C TYR A 169 0.72 -3.77 0.95
N SER A 170 0.92 -3.87 -0.37
CA SER A 170 1.53 -5.03 -1.03
C SER A 170 2.86 -5.41 -0.38
N SER A 171 3.76 -4.43 -0.21
CA SER A 171 5.07 -4.64 0.41
C SER A 171 4.95 -5.17 1.84
N SER A 172 4.05 -4.61 2.65
CA SER A 172 3.86 -5.06 4.04
C SER A 172 3.33 -6.49 4.15
N VAL A 173 2.54 -6.94 3.17
CA VAL A 173 2.10 -8.35 3.09
C VAL A 173 3.26 -9.23 2.65
N MET A 174 4.01 -8.83 1.62
CA MET A 174 5.15 -9.59 1.10
C MET A 174 6.25 -9.78 2.15
N GLU A 175 6.58 -8.74 2.92
CA GLU A 175 7.55 -8.81 4.02
C GLU A 175 7.18 -9.89 5.05
N ARG A 176 5.91 -10.05 5.37
CA ARG A 176 5.43 -11.09 6.29
C ARG A 176 5.54 -12.51 5.71
N HIS A 177 5.65 -12.63 4.39
CA HIS A 177 5.70 -13.92 3.69
C HIS A 177 7.09 -14.24 3.11
N VAL A 178 8.13 -13.45 3.43
CA VAL A 178 9.51 -13.65 2.91
C VAL A 178 10.02 -15.06 3.17
N SER A 179 9.81 -15.63 4.37
CA SER A 179 10.22 -16.99 4.69
C SER A 179 9.52 -18.04 3.81
N TYR A 180 8.24 -17.86 3.55
CA TYR A 180 7.47 -18.75 2.68
C TYR A 180 8.00 -18.71 1.23
N PHE A 181 8.35 -17.52 0.71
CA PHE A 181 8.98 -17.41 -0.61
C PHE A 181 10.36 -18.05 -0.66
N ALA A 182 11.16 -17.90 0.39
CA ALA A 182 12.46 -18.55 0.50
C ALA A 182 12.35 -20.10 0.46
N ASP A 183 11.31 -20.65 1.06
CA ASP A 183 11.06 -22.10 1.07
C ASP A 183 10.63 -22.65 -0.32
N ILE A 184 9.89 -21.84 -1.09
CA ILE A 184 9.42 -22.23 -2.44
C ILE A 184 10.51 -22.00 -3.48
N HIS A 185 11.19 -20.86 -3.43
CA HIS A 185 12.23 -20.48 -4.37
C HIS A 185 13.60 -21.02 -3.92
N LYS A 186 13.99 -22.14 -4.49
CA LYS A 186 15.25 -22.82 -4.17
C LYS A 186 16.46 -22.31 -4.95
N ASP A 187 16.32 -21.22 -5.72
CA ASP A 187 17.39 -20.67 -6.55
C ASP A 187 17.51 -19.14 -6.39
N PRO A 188 18.09 -18.66 -5.27
CA PRO A 188 18.30 -17.25 -5.04
C PRO A 188 19.23 -16.59 -6.06
N LEU A 189 20.17 -17.34 -6.64
CA LEU A 189 21.05 -16.79 -7.68
C LEU A 189 20.26 -16.46 -8.96
N ARG A 190 19.27 -17.26 -9.32
CA ARG A 190 18.37 -16.96 -10.44
C ARG A 190 17.59 -15.67 -10.20
N ILE A 191 17.02 -15.49 -9.01
CA ILE A 191 16.29 -14.27 -8.63
C ILE A 191 17.21 -13.04 -8.75
N ALA A 192 18.41 -13.14 -8.19
CA ALA A 192 19.38 -12.04 -8.26
C ALA A 192 19.75 -11.67 -9.72
N ARG A 193 19.93 -12.68 -10.58
CA ARG A 193 20.19 -12.46 -12.02
C ARG A 193 19.00 -11.81 -12.74
N GLU A 194 17.78 -12.21 -12.43
CA GLU A 194 16.57 -11.63 -12.99
C GLU A 194 16.44 -10.16 -12.57
N HIS A 195 16.62 -9.83 -11.29
CA HIS A 195 16.56 -8.43 -10.80
C HIS A 195 17.66 -7.57 -11.39
N TYR A 196 18.90 -8.07 -11.43
CA TYR A 196 20.00 -7.31 -12.04
C TYR A 196 19.81 -7.13 -13.55
N GLY A 197 19.20 -8.11 -14.22
CA GLY A 197 18.79 -8.01 -15.63
C GLY A 197 17.74 -6.93 -15.86
N ILE A 198 16.70 -6.86 -14.99
CA ILE A 198 15.67 -5.81 -15.02
C ILE A 198 16.32 -4.44 -14.80
N TYR A 199 17.14 -4.30 -13.75
CA TYR A 199 17.88 -3.08 -13.46
C TYR A 199 18.72 -2.62 -14.66
N SER A 200 19.52 -3.52 -15.24
CA SER A 200 20.38 -3.23 -16.37
C SER A 200 19.59 -2.78 -17.60
N ALA A 201 18.47 -3.43 -17.90
CA ALA A 201 17.58 -3.04 -19.00
C ALA A 201 16.99 -1.65 -18.77
N MET A 202 16.49 -1.37 -17.56
CA MET A 202 15.96 -0.06 -17.19
C MET A 202 17.02 1.04 -17.26
N ARG A 203 18.21 0.78 -16.74
CA ARG A 203 19.35 1.69 -16.74
C ARG A 203 19.79 2.06 -18.17
N ASN A 204 19.75 1.09 -19.08
CA ASN A 204 20.07 1.26 -20.49
C ASN A 204 18.89 1.82 -21.33
N ARG A 205 17.81 2.28 -20.69
CA ARG A 205 16.62 2.81 -21.35
C ARG A 205 15.94 1.83 -22.32
N ASN A 206 16.21 0.53 -22.18
CA ASN A 206 15.63 -0.50 -23.01
C ASN A 206 14.33 -1.00 -22.39
N THR A 207 13.19 -0.56 -22.93
CA THR A 207 11.86 -0.86 -22.42
C THR A 207 11.30 -2.22 -22.85
N ALA A 208 11.88 -2.86 -23.87
CA ALA A 208 11.36 -4.11 -24.44
C ALA A 208 11.61 -5.36 -23.55
N PRO A 209 12.82 -5.59 -22.98
CA PRO A 209 13.07 -6.75 -22.11
C PRO A 209 12.41 -6.63 -20.74
N VAL A 210 12.15 -5.39 -20.26
CA VAL A 210 11.62 -5.12 -18.92
C VAL A 210 10.28 -5.83 -18.69
N SER A 211 9.44 -5.92 -19.70
CA SER A 211 8.15 -6.62 -19.61
C SER A 211 8.28 -8.14 -19.52
N TYR A 212 9.23 -8.74 -20.23
CA TYR A 212 9.39 -10.20 -20.29
C TYR A 212 10.12 -10.77 -19.08
N THR A 213 11.15 -10.10 -18.61
CA THR A 213 11.93 -10.55 -17.44
C THR A 213 11.11 -10.43 -16.15
N HIS A 214 10.29 -9.40 -16.05
CA HIS A 214 9.36 -9.22 -14.92
C HIS A 214 8.29 -10.30 -14.84
N LEU A 215 7.75 -10.74 -15.99
CA LEU A 215 6.78 -11.84 -16.05
C LEU A 215 7.39 -13.19 -15.64
N ARG A 216 8.69 -13.41 -15.90
CA ARG A 216 9.39 -14.64 -15.49
C ARG A 216 9.74 -14.67 -14.01
N ALA A 217 10.09 -13.54 -13.42
CA ALA A 217 10.35 -13.44 -11.97
C ALA A 217 9.12 -13.84 -11.12
N HIS A 218 7.92 -13.74 -11.70
CA HIS A 218 6.65 -14.11 -11.06
C HIS A 218 6.14 -15.52 -11.44
N GLU A 219 6.94 -16.42 -12.00
CA GLU A 219 6.55 -17.82 -12.25
C GLU A 219 6.10 -18.60 -11.01
N THR A 220 6.23 -18.00 -9.84
CA THR A 220 5.68 -18.46 -8.54
C THR A 220 4.20 -18.83 -8.59
N LEU A 221 3.41 -18.15 -9.43
CA LEU A 221 1.96 -18.42 -9.56
C LEU A 221 1.65 -19.81 -10.13
N ARG A 222 2.63 -20.51 -10.71
CA ARG A 222 2.43 -21.88 -11.20
C ARG A 222 2.52 -22.94 -10.10
N HIS A 223 2.94 -22.56 -8.91
CA HIS A 223 3.17 -23.47 -7.77
C HIS A 223 2.26 -23.16 -6.57
N LEU A 224 1.36 -22.18 -6.67
CA LEU A 224 0.26 -21.87 -5.76
C LEU A 224 -1.06 -22.47 -6.29
#